data_944ce22ac735222df1c804b98be5c8f9
#
_entry.id   944ce22ac735222df1c804b98be5c8f9
#
_cell.length_a   1.000
_cell.length_b   1.000
_cell.length_c   1.000
_cell.angle_alpha   90.00
_cell.angle_beta   90.00
_cell.angle_gamma   90.00
#
_symmetry.space_group_name_H-M   'P 1'
#
loop_
_entity.id
_entity.type
_entity.pdbx_description
1 polymer ?
#
loop_
_entity_poly.entity_id
_entity_poly.type
_entity_poly.pdbx_seq_one_letter_code
_entity_poly.pdbx_strand_id
1 'polypeptide(L)'
;AILDGLVGSEMCIRDSRYSGRKLNKTGPHKRAMFRNMTASLVEHELIKTTLPKAKELRSFAEPLITLSKQDNVANRRLAFDRLRNKGTVAKLFTDLGPRYQERPGGYVRILKCGYRTGDKAPMAYVELVGREIVETEDELVEAVE
;
A
#
# COMPACT_ATOMS: atom_id res chain seq x y z
N ALA A 1 39.58 -20.73 7.93
CA ALA A 1 38.54 -21.69 7.53
C ALA A 1 37.20 -21.45 8.25
N ILE A 2 36.68 -20.22 8.29
CA ILE A 2 35.37 -19.89 8.93
C ILE A 2 34.53 -18.97 8.04
N LEU A 3 34.77 -18.90 6.75
CA LEU A 3 34.06 -17.97 5.85
C LEU A 3 33.12 -18.63 4.83
N ASP A 4 33.02 -19.96 4.78
CA ASP A 4 32.23 -20.63 3.73
C ASP A 4 30.74 -20.85 4.05
N GLY A 5 30.30 -20.60 5.30
CA GLY A 5 28.92 -20.87 5.69
C GLY A 5 27.91 -19.72 5.43
N LEU A 6 28.37 -18.49 5.25
CA LEU A 6 27.51 -17.31 5.10
C LEU A 6 27.22 -16.90 3.65
N VAL A 7 28.08 -17.28 2.72
CA VAL A 7 27.97 -16.89 1.31
C VAL A 7 26.84 -17.63 0.60
N GLY A 8 26.54 -18.86 1.00
CA GLY A 8 25.48 -19.67 0.35
C GLY A 8 24.05 -19.20 0.65
N SER A 9 23.79 -18.70 1.85
CA SER A 9 22.43 -18.27 2.24
C SER A 9 22.03 -16.90 1.65
N GLU A 10 22.98 -15.99 1.52
CA GLU A 10 22.72 -14.69 0.89
C GLU A 10 22.56 -14.81 -0.63
N MET A 11 23.29 -15.70 -1.29
CA MET A 11 23.14 -15.96 -2.70
C MET A 11 21.79 -16.56 -3.05
N CYS A 12 21.23 -17.47 -2.24
CA CYS A 12 19.89 -18.02 -2.43
C CYS A 12 18.77 -16.97 -2.30
N ILE A 13 18.93 -15.95 -1.48
CA ILE A 13 17.96 -14.87 -1.31
C ILE A 13 17.99 -13.91 -2.51
N ARG A 14 19.15 -13.65 -3.11
CA ARG A 14 19.28 -12.79 -4.29
C ARG A 14 18.75 -13.43 -5.58
N ASP A 15 18.97 -14.72 -5.74
CA ASP A 15 18.67 -15.41 -7.01
C ASP A 15 17.24 -15.89 -7.12
N SER A 16 16.52 -16.00 -6.00
CA SER A 16 15.18 -16.57 -6.00
C SER A 16 14.14 -15.73 -6.75
N ARG A 17 14.35 -14.44 -7.04
CA ARG A 17 13.39 -13.50 -7.66
C ARG A 17 11.95 -13.61 -7.12
N TYR A 18 11.73 -14.42 -6.12
CA TYR A 18 10.46 -14.61 -5.43
C TYR A 18 10.26 -13.51 -4.40
N SER A 19 9.83 -12.35 -4.87
CA SER A 19 9.44 -11.27 -3.98
C SER A 19 7.96 -11.37 -3.64
N GLY A 20 7.64 -11.20 -2.37
CA GLY A 20 6.29 -11.08 -1.88
C GLY A 20 5.54 -12.41 -1.67
N ARG A 21 4.44 -12.32 -0.93
CA ARG A 21 3.59 -13.46 -0.57
C ARG A 21 2.70 -13.88 -1.72
N LYS A 22 2.52 -15.20 -1.93
CA LYS A 22 1.59 -15.73 -2.94
C LYS A 22 0.13 -15.38 -2.63
N LEU A 23 -0.27 -15.31 -1.37
CA LEU A 23 -1.65 -15.07 -0.92
C LEU A 23 -2.67 -16.04 -1.53
N ASN A 24 -2.21 -17.24 -1.88
CA ASN A 24 -2.99 -18.29 -2.55
C ASN A 24 -3.72 -17.79 -3.83
N LYS A 25 -3.06 -16.92 -4.61
CA LYS A 25 -3.59 -16.32 -5.83
C LYS A 25 -2.62 -16.46 -7.00
N THR A 26 -3.17 -16.57 -8.21
CA THR A 26 -2.38 -16.49 -9.45
C THR A 26 -1.78 -15.11 -9.63
N GLY A 27 -0.70 -14.98 -10.39
CA GLY A 27 -0.01 -13.71 -10.64
C GLY A 27 -0.92 -12.59 -11.15
N PRO A 28 -1.72 -12.81 -12.21
CA PRO A 28 -2.66 -11.81 -12.71
C PRO A 28 -3.71 -11.40 -11.68
N HIS A 29 -4.28 -12.36 -10.95
CA HIS A 29 -5.26 -12.09 -9.89
C HIS A 29 -4.65 -11.27 -8.75
N LYS A 30 -3.42 -11.60 -8.32
CA LYS A 30 -2.68 -10.83 -7.31
C LYS A 30 -2.47 -9.37 -7.76
N ARG A 31 -2.05 -9.15 -9.02
CA ARG A 31 -1.87 -7.79 -9.56
C ARG A 31 -3.17 -7.02 -9.60
N ALA A 32 -4.27 -7.62 -10.05
CA ALA A 32 -5.59 -6.97 -10.09
C ALA A 32 -6.06 -6.61 -8.68
N MET A 33 -5.91 -7.51 -7.71
CA MET A 33 -6.28 -7.26 -6.31
C MET A 33 -5.51 -6.06 -5.74
N PHE A 34 -4.18 -6.03 -5.88
CA PHE A 34 -3.39 -4.90 -5.35
C PHE A 34 -3.63 -3.60 -6.11
N ARG A 35 -3.91 -3.66 -7.40
CA ARG A 35 -4.35 -2.48 -8.18
C ARG A 35 -5.60 -1.85 -7.56
N ASN A 36 -6.63 -2.65 -7.33
CA ASN A 36 -7.88 -2.18 -6.74
C ASN A 36 -7.68 -1.68 -5.31
N MET A 37 -6.92 -2.40 -4.48
CA MET A 37 -6.61 -1.98 -3.12
C MET A 37 -5.81 -0.67 -3.08
N THR A 38 -4.86 -0.47 -4.00
CA THR A 38 -4.11 0.78 -4.09
C THR A 38 -5.01 1.92 -4.57
N ALA A 39 -5.89 1.68 -5.52
CA ALA A 39 -6.87 2.67 -5.97
C ALA A 39 -7.77 3.11 -4.79
N SER A 40 -8.33 2.16 -4.05
CA SER A 40 -9.13 2.45 -2.85
C SER A 40 -8.33 3.19 -1.76
N LEU A 41 -7.04 2.83 -1.56
CA LEU A 41 -6.19 3.52 -0.60
C LEU A 41 -5.94 4.99 -0.99
N VAL A 42 -5.73 5.28 -2.28
CA VAL A 42 -5.57 6.66 -2.76
C VAL A 42 -6.89 7.43 -2.65
N GLU A 43 -8.02 6.79 -2.91
CA GLU A 43 -9.35 7.41 -2.90
C GLU A 43 -9.82 7.74 -1.47
N HIS A 44 -9.74 6.79 -0.56
CA HIS A 44 -10.25 6.90 0.81
C HIS A 44 -9.18 7.23 1.86
N GLU A 45 -7.90 7.16 1.51
CA GLU A 45 -6.73 7.38 2.39
C GLU A 45 -6.64 6.44 3.60
N LEU A 46 -7.69 5.68 3.88
CA LEU A 46 -7.78 4.65 4.93
C LEU A 46 -8.56 3.45 4.42
N ILE A 47 -7.99 2.26 4.55
CA ILE A 47 -8.67 1.00 4.23
C ILE A 47 -8.43 -0.05 5.31
N LYS A 48 -9.41 -0.92 5.55
CA LYS A 48 -9.30 -2.07 6.45
C LYS A 48 -9.10 -3.35 5.65
N THR A 49 -8.06 -4.11 5.97
CA THR A 49 -7.74 -5.36 5.27
C THR A 49 -7.02 -6.36 6.18
N THR A 50 -6.74 -7.56 5.69
CA THR A 50 -5.96 -8.53 6.44
C THR A 50 -4.49 -8.13 6.52
N LEU A 51 -3.83 -8.39 7.64
CA LEU A 51 -2.44 -8.02 7.90
C LEU A 51 -1.44 -8.49 6.82
N PRO A 52 -1.53 -9.72 6.28
CA PRO A 52 -0.65 -10.14 5.17
C PRO A 52 -0.81 -9.29 3.91
N LYS A 53 -2.06 -8.94 3.55
CA LYS A 53 -2.33 -8.06 2.38
C LYS A 53 -1.84 -6.63 2.64
N ALA A 54 -2.06 -6.11 3.85
CA ALA A 54 -1.57 -4.80 4.26
C ALA A 54 -0.06 -4.65 4.09
N LYS A 55 0.69 -5.67 4.53
CA LYS A 55 2.16 -5.68 4.41
C LYS A 55 2.63 -5.67 2.96
N GLU A 56 1.99 -6.44 2.09
CA GLU A 56 2.35 -6.50 0.66
C GLU A 56 1.91 -5.24 -0.09
N LEU A 57 0.80 -4.61 0.31
CA LEU A 57 0.27 -3.41 -0.34
C LEU A 57 1.28 -2.25 -0.37
N ARG A 58 2.14 -2.13 0.65
CA ARG A 58 3.20 -1.11 0.70
C ARG A 58 4.09 -1.15 -0.53
N SER A 59 4.49 -2.33 -0.97
CA SER A 59 5.36 -2.50 -2.14
C SER A 59 4.71 -2.07 -3.45
N PHE A 60 3.38 -1.98 -3.50
CA PHE A 60 2.62 -1.49 -4.66
C PHE A 60 2.28 0.00 -4.55
N ALA A 61 1.91 0.48 -3.36
CA ALA A 61 1.47 1.84 -3.14
C ALA A 61 2.63 2.85 -3.07
N GLU A 62 3.68 2.56 -2.32
CA GLU A 62 4.80 3.49 -2.11
C GLU A 62 5.53 3.90 -3.40
N PRO A 63 5.82 2.99 -4.36
CA PRO A 63 6.43 3.39 -5.63
C PRO A 63 5.55 4.31 -6.48
N LEU A 64 4.22 4.20 -6.37
CA LEU A 64 3.28 5.09 -7.07
C LEU A 64 3.28 6.49 -6.47
N ILE A 65 3.33 6.60 -5.14
CA ILE A 65 3.45 7.88 -4.44
C ILE A 65 4.80 8.53 -4.74
N THR A 66 5.88 7.76 -4.76
CA THR A 66 7.20 8.28 -5.15
C THR A 66 7.19 8.80 -6.59
N LEU A 67 6.52 8.09 -7.50
CA LEU A 67 6.38 8.50 -8.91
C LEU A 67 5.59 9.81 -9.05
N SER A 68 4.60 10.05 -8.21
CA SER A 68 3.73 11.23 -8.27
C SER A 68 4.42 12.53 -7.85
N LYS A 69 5.56 12.47 -7.18
CA LYS A 69 6.34 13.65 -6.80
C LYS A 69 6.86 14.44 -8.02
N GLN A 70 7.04 13.77 -9.13
CA GLN A 70 7.44 14.40 -10.38
C GLN A 70 6.27 14.34 -11.37
N ASP A 71 5.55 15.45 -11.53
CA ASP A 71 4.42 15.53 -12.44
C ASP A 71 4.87 15.67 -13.89
N ASN A 72 5.07 14.53 -14.53
CA ASN A 72 5.40 14.40 -15.94
C ASN A 72 4.34 13.57 -16.67
N VAL A 73 4.11 13.85 -17.94
CA VAL A 73 3.21 13.06 -18.79
C VAL A 73 3.60 11.57 -18.81
N ALA A 74 4.90 11.27 -18.83
CA ALA A 74 5.41 9.91 -18.78
C ALA A 74 5.03 9.22 -17.45
N ASN A 75 5.21 9.90 -16.32
CA ASN A 75 4.87 9.39 -14.99
C ASN A 75 3.37 9.19 -14.83
N ARG A 76 2.54 10.11 -15.34
CA ARG A 76 1.07 9.96 -15.36
C ARG A 76 0.63 8.75 -16.18
N ARG A 77 1.24 8.52 -17.35
CA ARG A 77 0.97 7.33 -18.19
C ARG A 77 1.36 6.03 -17.47
N LEU A 78 2.52 6.00 -16.80
CA LEU A 78 2.98 4.85 -16.05
C LEU A 78 2.10 4.57 -14.83
N ALA A 79 1.68 5.60 -14.09
CA ALA A 79 0.73 5.46 -12.99
C ALA A 79 -0.63 4.94 -13.48
N PHE A 80 -1.11 5.47 -14.63
CA PHE A 80 -2.34 4.98 -15.25
C PHE A 80 -2.25 3.52 -15.69
N ASP A 81 -1.12 3.10 -16.25
CA ASP A 81 -0.92 1.68 -16.62
C ASP A 81 -1.04 0.75 -15.39
N ARG A 82 -0.53 1.20 -14.25
CA ARG A 82 -0.59 0.44 -13.01
C ARG A 82 -1.96 0.46 -12.33
N LEU A 83 -2.65 1.61 -12.30
CA LEU A 83 -3.93 1.80 -11.57
C LEU A 83 -5.17 1.58 -12.43
N ARG A 84 -5.11 1.93 -13.72
CA ARG A 84 -6.23 1.84 -14.70
C ARG A 84 -7.46 2.67 -14.30
N ASN A 85 -7.32 3.65 -13.42
CA ASN A 85 -8.38 4.58 -13.00
C ASN A 85 -7.89 6.02 -13.13
N LYS A 86 -8.58 6.82 -13.94
CA LYS A 86 -8.21 8.23 -14.19
C LYS A 86 -8.38 9.11 -12.95
N GLY A 87 -9.47 8.94 -12.21
CA GLY A 87 -9.74 9.73 -11.00
C GLY A 87 -8.68 9.52 -9.92
N THR A 88 -8.34 8.26 -9.67
CA THR A 88 -7.28 7.91 -8.71
C THR A 88 -5.91 8.47 -9.13
N VAL A 89 -5.58 8.42 -10.43
CA VAL A 89 -4.34 9.01 -10.94
C VAL A 89 -4.35 10.53 -10.80
N ALA A 90 -5.47 11.20 -11.08
CA ALA A 90 -5.59 12.64 -10.87
C ALA A 90 -5.29 12.98 -9.40
N LYS A 91 -6.01 12.38 -8.42
CA LYS A 91 -5.79 12.60 -6.99
C LYS A 91 -4.34 12.30 -6.55
N LEU A 92 -3.74 11.26 -7.10
CA LEU A 92 -2.36 10.89 -6.81
C LEU A 92 -1.37 12.02 -7.15
N PHE A 93 -1.54 12.71 -8.28
CA PHE A 93 -0.62 13.78 -8.72
C PHE A 93 -1.00 15.17 -8.20
N THR A 94 -2.31 15.45 -8.01
CA THR A 94 -2.76 16.77 -7.52
C THR A 94 -2.60 16.93 -6.02
N ASP A 95 -2.90 15.87 -5.25
CA ASP A 95 -2.99 15.94 -3.78
C ASP A 95 -1.81 15.24 -3.11
N LEU A 96 -1.59 13.96 -3.42
CA LEU A 96 -0.59 13.16 -2.71
C LEU A 96 0.85 13.50 -3.15
N GLY A 97 1.07 13.82 -4.42
CA GLY A 97 2.38 14.23 -4.92
C GLY A 97 2.96 15.41 -4.14
N PRO A 98 2.28 16.57 -4.10
CA PRO A 98 2.69 17.74 -3.31
C PRO A 98 2.78 17.45 -1.82
N ARG A 99 1.80 16.74 -1.23
CA ARG A 99 1.78 16.40 0.20
C ARG A 99 3.04 15.66 0.66
N TYR A 100 3.56 14.76 -0.17
CA TYR A 100 4.73 13.93 0.17
C TYR A 100 6.04 14.39 -0.45
N GLN A 101 6.10 15.59 -1.03
CA GLN A 101 7.28 16.08 -1.75
C GLN A 101 8.57 15.98 -0.91
N GLU A 102 8.52 16.39 0.34
CA GLU A 102 9.68 16.41 1.24
C GLU A 102 9.96 15.06 1.92
N ARG A 103 8.99 14.13 1.91
CA ARG A 103 9.11 12.87 2.62
C ARG A 103 9.87 11.85 1.79
N PRO A 104 11.01 11.28 2.27
CA PRO A 104 11.85 10.38 1.45
C PRO A 104 11.25 8.97 1.28
N GLY A 105 10.17 8.61 2.02
CA GLY A 105 9.52 7.30 1.96
C GLY A 105 8.62 7.05 3.16
N GLY A 106 8.10 5.82 3.29
CA GLY A 106 7.23 5.46 4.42
C GLY A 106 5.92 6.24 4.42
N TYR A 107 5.25 6.29 3.27
CA TYR A 107 3.99 7.01 3.11
C TYR A 107 2.80 6.28 3.69
N VAL A 108 2.95 4.97 3.90
CA VAL A 108 1.88 4.06 4.33
C VAL A 108 2.14 3.58 5.74
N ARG A 109 1.18 3.77 6.64
CA ARG A 109 1.18 3.25 8.01
C ARG A 109 0.23 2.07 8.11
N ILE A 110 0.62 1.03 8.85
CA ILE A 110 -0.19 -0.16 9.10
C ILE A 110 -0.46 -0.26 10.59
N LEU A 111 -1.72 -0.19 10.98
CA LEU A 111 -2.19 -0.33 12.35
C LEU A 111 -2.91 -1.66 12.50
N LYS A 112 -2.46 -2.52 13.42
CA LYS A 112 -3.13 -3.79 13.70
C LYS A 112 -4.42 -3.52 14.46
N CYS A 113 -5.55 -4.11 14.04
CA CYS A 113 -6.86 -3.91 14.65
C CYS A 113 -7.54 -5.21 15.12
N GLY A 114 -6.76 -6.17 15.60
CA GLY A 114 -7.29 -7.41 16.14
C GLY A 114 -7.65 -8.44 15.08
N TYR A 115 -8.70 -9.20 15.31
CA TYR A 115 -9.09 -10.35 14.50
C TYR A 115 -10.50 -10.16 13.92
N ARG A 116 -10.73 -10.70 12.74
CA ARG A 116 -12.05 -10.69 12.10
C ARG A 116 -12.98 -11.70 12.78
N THR A 117 -14.24 -11.30 13.01
CA THR A 117 -15.27 -12.20 13.50
C THR A 117 -15.49 -13.33 12.49
N GLY A 118 -15.60 -14.55 12.95
CA GLY A 118 -15.79 -15.76 12.15
C GLY A 118 -14.49 -16.52 11.93
N ASP A 119 -13.62 -16.10 11.02
CA ASP A 119 -12.39 -16.85 10.67
C ASP A 119 -11.14 -16.46 11.47
N LYS A 120 -11.26 -15.52 12.43
CA LYS A 120 -10.15 -15.01 13.26
C LYS A 120 -8.92 -14.56 12.45
N ALA A 121 -9.12 -14.10 11.21
CA ALA A 121 -8.02 -13.56 10.42
C ALA A 121 -7.47 -12.28 11.06
N PRO A 122 -6.14 -12.10 11.17
CA PRO A 122 -5.56 -10.86 11.69
C PRO A 122 -5.84 -9.69 10.73
N MET A 123 -6.47 -8.65 11.26
CA MET A 123 -6.86 -7.46 10.50
C MET A 123 -5.92 -6.29 10.77
N ALA A 124 -5.85 -5.39 9.82
CA ALA A 124 -5.10 -4.15 9.96
C ALA A 124 -5.76 -3.02 9.16
N TYR A 125 -5.66 -1.81 9.69
CA TYR A 125 -5.89 -0.58 8.94
C TYR A 125 -4.62 -0.20 8.20
N VAL A 126 -4.78 0.22 6.96
CA VAL A 126 -3.72 0.80 6.14
C VAL A 126 -4.12 2.23 5.88
N GLU A 127 -3.31 3.17 6.33
CA GLU A 127 -3.57 4.60 6.17
C GLU A 127 -2.40 5.31 5.49
N LEU A 128 -2.71 6.40 4.82
CA LEU A 128 -1.73 7.35 4.32
C LEU A 128 -1.32 8.31 5.46
N VAL A 129 -0.02 8.46 5.67
CA VAL A 129 0.51 9.31 6.73
C VAL A 129 0.19 10.78 6.42
N GLY A 130 -0.34 11.51 7.43
CA GLY A 130 -0.72 12.91 7.25
C GLY A 130 -2.05 13.12 6.52
N ARG A 131 -2.94 12.08 6.53
CA ARG A 131 -4.31 12.27 6.06
C ARG A 131 -5.01 13.32 6.93
N GLU A 132 -5.85 14.12 6.31
CA GLU A 132 -6.78 14.98 7.03
C GLU A 132 -7.88 14.11 7.64
N ILE A 133 -8.01 14.15 8.95
CA ILE A 133 -9.12 13.49 9.65
C ILE A 133 -10.33 14.43 9.47
N VAL A 134 -11.18 14.10 8.51
CA VAL A 134 -12.51 14.71 8.46
C VAL A 134 -13.29 14.03 9.58
N GLU A 135 -13.42 14.71 10.71
CA GLU A 135 -14.36 14.30 11.76
C GLU A 135 -15.76 14.43 11.16
N THR A 136 -16.31 13.32 10.72
CA THR A 136 -17.73 13.26 10.40
C THR A 136 -18.49 13.34 11.72
N GLU A 137 -19.43 14.27 11.82
CA GLU A 137 -20.25 14.53 13.03
C GLU A 137 -20.94 13.26 13.56
N ASP A 138 -20.99 12.20 12.78
CA ASP A 138 -21.57 10.90 13.15
C ASP A 138 -20.75 10.09 14.16
N GLU A 139 -19.41 10.32 14.29
CA GLU A 139 -18.59 9.62 15.30
C GLU A 139 -18.68 10.25 16.70
N LEU A 140 -19.20 11.47 16.80
CA LEU A 140 -19.40 12.14 18.11
C LEU A 140 -20.65 11.65 18.86
N VAL A 141 -21.56 11.00 18.17
CA VAL A 141 -22.82 10.51 18.78
C VAL A 141 -22.63 9.17 19.49
N GLU A 142 -21.72 8.31 19.02
CA GLU A 142 -21.43 7.02 19.67
C GLU A 142 -20.51 7.12 20.91
N ALA A 143 -19.87 8.26 21.14
CA ALA A 143 -18.97 8.43 22.31
C ALA A 143 -19.68 9.03 23.54
N VAL A 144 -20.99 9.32 23.47
CA VAL A 144 -21.78 9.97 24.53
C VAL A 144 -22.86 9.05 25.12
N GLU A 145 -23.00 7.82 24.68
CA GLU A 145 -23.77 6.78 25.35
C GLU A 145 -22.79 5.74 25.98
#